data_7c388e5ded5140edcc6624630a639b45
#
_entry.id   7c388e5ded5140edcc6624630a639b45
#
_cell.length_a   1.000
_cell.length_b   1.000
_cell.length_c   1.000
_cell.angle_alpha   90.00
_cell.angle_beta   90.00
_cell.angle_gamma   90.00
#
_symmetry.space_group_name_H-M   'P 1'
#
loop_
_entity.id
_entity.type
_entity.pdbx_description
1 polymer ?
#
loop_
_entity_poly.entity_id
_entity_poly.type
_entity_poly.pdbx_seq_one_letter_code
_entity_poly.pdbx_strand_id
1 'polypeptide(L)'
;AYAWREWNAAHNSMPHVQSGASAARTPSSYPKADIRKTDTYLTMGLDWDHNKIEFLYRLKKQIGFRINCVAYDIIPVLFPHFYSEGADQFFAHYFSNMAWIADHIFCISECTRKDLKKLLVELGTPVPEMSVVRLGDVLPEIRDQHHSEQVKQVAKERFILMVSTIEIRKNHHILYKAYVRLLEQGYTDLPTLVFVGMPGWRVDDFMFTIRQDKRVSNKIVVLNRVTDADLALLYQSCAFTVYPSLYEGWGLPVAESLAYGKFCLTSNTGSIPEIAGDLLHYIDPWDVVGWAENIKKYAADTQALEHKLQEIGQRYKTTSWHETASSILKQL
;
A
#
# COMPACT_ATOMS: atom_id res chain seq x y z
N ALA A 1 -20.52 -10.58 1.12
CA ALA A 1 -20.98 -9.19 0.94
C ALA A 1 -22.00 -8.79 2.02
N TYR A 2 -22.98 -9.64 2.35
CA TYR A 2 -24.00 -9.33 3.35
C TYR A 2 -23.41 -9.33 4.77
N ALA A 3 -22.68 -10.34 5.15
CA ALA A 3 -22.04 -10.47 6.46
C ALA A 3 -21.02 -9.35 6.75
N TRP A 4 -20.27 -8.89 5.75
CA TRP A 4 -19.32 -7.79 5.92
C TRP A 4 -20.02 -6.43 6.05
N ARG A 5 -21.12 -6.20 5.31
CA ARG A 5 -21.92 -4.98 5.46
C ARG A 5 -22.63 -4.91 6.80
N GLU A 6 -23.20 -6.01 7.28
CA GLU A 6 -23.78 -6.09 8.62
C GLU A 6 -22.71 -5.96 9.71
N TRP A 7 -21.55 -6.57 9.51
CA TRP A 7 -20.42 -6.46 10.42
C TRP A 7 -19.87 -5.03 10.47
N ASN A 8 -19.67 -4.36 9.31
CA ASN A 8 -19.24 -2.95 9.23
C ASN A 8 -20.31 -1.99 9.80
N ALA A 9 -21.59 -2.26 9.56
CA ALA A 9 -22.69 -1.46 10.12
C ALA A 9 -22.80 -1.62 11.66
N ALA A 10 -22.48 -2.80 12.18
CA ALA A 10 -22.49 -3.08 13.61
C ALA A 10 -21.26 -2.51 14.36
N HIS A 11 -20.11 -2.33 13.68
CA HIS A 11 -18.84 -1.97 14.31
C HIS A 11 -18.28 -0.60 13.91
N ASN A 12 -18.83 0.07 12.89
CA ASN A 12 -18.46 1.43 12.49
C ASN A 12 -19.60 2.41 12.72
N SER A 13 -19.63 3.04 13.88
CA SER A 13 -20.41 4.25 14.16
C SER A 13 -19.75 5.51 13.58
N MET A 14 -19.14 5.44 12.40
CA MET A 14 -18.68 6.64 11.70
C MET A 14 -19.78 7.22 10.82
N PRO A 15 -19.97 8.56 10.81
CA PRO A 15 -20.94 9.18 9.93
C PRO A 15 -20.60 8.86 8.47
N HIS A 16 -21.52 8.22 7.78
CA HIS A 16 -21.45 8.02 6.34
C HIS A 16 -21.23 9.36 5.64
N VAL A 17 -20.07 9.53 5.02
CA VAL A 17 -19.96 10.48 3.92
C VAL A 17 -20.88 9.94 2.83
N GLN A 18 -22.01 10.61 2.60
CA GLN A 18 -22.87 10.32 1.48
C GLN A 18 -22.05 10.53 0.20
N SER A 19 -21.49 9.45 -0.34
CA SER A 19 -21.14 9.42 -1.76
C SER A 19 -22.44 9.59 -2.52
N GLY A 20 -22.51 10.61 -3.36
CA GLY A 20 -23.69 10.91 -4.15
C GLY A 20 -24.25 9.66 -4.79
N ALA A 21 -25.53 9.42 -4.58
CA ALA A 21 -26.24 8.24 -5.04
C ALA A 21 -26.13 8.14 -6.56
N SER A 22 -25.20 7.34 -7.04
CA SER A 22 -25.32 6.73 -8.35
C SER A 22 -26.52 5.80 -8.27
N ALA A 23 -27.56 6.09 -9.03
CA ALA A 23 -28.78 5.29 -9.10
C ALA A 23 -28.40 3.82 -9.26
N ALA A 24 -28.80 3.00 -8.30
CA ALA A 24 -28.61 1.55 -8.33
C ALA A 24 -29.27 1.02 -9.61
N ARG A 25 -28.44 0.66 -10.59
CA ARG A 25 -28.92 -0.06 -11.78
C ARG A 25 -29.42 -1.43 -11.31
N THR A 26 -30.66 -1.73 -11.57
CA THR A 26 -31.28 -3.02 -11.30
C THR A 26 -30.49 -4.15 -11.99
N PRO A 27 -30.27 -5.30 -11.33
CA PRO A 27 -29.44 -6.40 -11.86
C PRO A 27 -29.89 -7.03 -13.19
N SER A 28 -31.05 -6.63 -13.71
CA SER A 28 -31.66 -7.21 -14.93
C SER A 28 -31.08 -6.74 -16.26
N SER A 29 -30.11 -5.80 -16.28
CA SER A 29 -29.59 -5.19 -17.52
C SER A 29 -28.18 -5.65 -17.93
N TYR A 30 -27.53 -6.50 -17.18
CA TYR A 30 -26.21 -7.02 -17.58
C TYR A 30 -26.36 -8.26 -18.45
N PRO A 31 -25.68 -8.33 -19.62
CA PRO A 31 -25.67 -9.55 -20.43
C PRO A 31 -25.10 -10.70 -19.61
N LYS A 32 -25.77 -11.86 -19.65
CA LYS A 32 -25.24 -13.08 -19.03
C LYS A 32 -23.96 -13.47 -19.78
N ALA A 33 -22.87 -13.67 -19.06
CA ALA A 33 -21.65 -14.21 -19.65
C ALA A 33 -21.89 -15.67 -20.08
N ASP A 34 -21.58 -15.98 -21.35
CA ASP A 34 -21.58 -17.35 -21.87
C ASP A 34 -20.18 -17.94 -21.61
N ILE A 35 -20.03 -18.60 -20.45
CA ILE A 35 -18.74 -19.16 -20.02
C ILE A 35 -18.58 -20.56 -20.58
N ARG A 36 -17.44 -20.83 -21.22
CA ARG A 36 -17.09 -22.12 -21.84
C ARG A 36 -15.97 -22.82 -21.07
N LYS A 37 -15.82 -24.10 -21.27
CA LYS A 37 -14.75 -24.90 -20.65
C LYS A 37 -13.34 -24.38 -20.95
N THR A 38 -13.16 -23.76 -22.12
CA THR A 38 -11.86 -23.19 -22.56
C THR A 38 -11.56 -21.83 -21.97
N ASP A 39 -12.51 -21.21 -21.28
CA ASP A 39 -12.35 -19.87 -20.75
C ASP A 39 -11.58 -19.88 -19.43
N THR A 40 -10.94 -18.78 -19.13
CA THR A 40 -10.30 -18.52 -17.85
C THR A 40 -10.97 -17.30 -17.19
N TYR A 41 -11.49 -17.50 -16.00
CA TYR A 41 -11.96 -16.43 -15.14
C TYR A 41 -10.79 -15.91 -14.31
N LEU A 42 -10.45 -14.64 -14.46
CA LEU A 42 -9.41 -13.98 -13.67
C LEU A 42 -10.05 -12.98 -12.72
N THR A 43 -9.79 -13.13 -11.43
CA THR A 43 -10.16 -12.15 -10.43
C THR A 43 -8.94 -11.39 -9.93
N MET A 44 -9.04 -10.04 -9.90
CA MET A 44 -7.93 -9.16 -9.59
C MET A 44 -8.12 -8.40 -8.26
N GLY A 45 -8.82 -9.01 -7.33
CA GLY A 45 -9.06 -8.47 -6.00
C GLY A 45 -10.46 -7.90 -5.79
N LEU A 46 -10.77 -7.52 -4.54
CA LEU A 46 -12.10 -7.10 -4.05
C LEU A 46 -13.18 -8.20 -4.15
N ASP A 47 -12.78 -9.44 -4.35
CA ASP A 47 -13.72 -10.56 -4.46
C ASP A 47 -14.43 -10.86 -3.17
N TRP A 48 -13.79 -10.55 -2.05
CA TRP A 48 -14.40 -10.68 -0.73
C TRP A 48 -15.65 -9.80 -0.57
N ASP A 49 -15.79 -8.71 -1.33
CA ASP A 49 -16.95 -7.82 -1.27
C ASP A 49 -18.09 -8.21 -2.23
N HIS A 50 -17.74 -8.81 -3.37
CA HIS A 50 -18.67 -8.90 -4.50
C HIS A 50 -18.90 -10.31 -5.03
N ASN A 51 -17.99 -11.26 -4.80
CA ASN A 51 -18.08 -12.58 -5.38
C ASN A 51 -18.67 -13.61 -4.43
N LYS A 52 -19.61 -14.36 -4.98
CA LYS A 52 -20.12 -15.57 -4.35
C LYS A 52 -19.20 -16.74 -4.73
N ILE A 53 -18.13 -16.93 -3.97
CA ILE A 53 -17.14 -18.00 -4.22
C ILE A 53 -17.81 -19.37 -4.38
N GLU A 54 -18.83 -19.68 -3.57
CA GLU A 54 -19.63 -20.91 -3.73
C GLU A 54 -20.30 -21.01 -5.12
N PHE A 55 -20.81 -19.91 -5.65
CA PHE A 55 -21.41 -19.89 -6.98
C PHE A 55 -20.35 -20.19 -8.05
N LEU A 56 -19.20 -19.57 -7.98
CA LEU A 56 -18.07 -19.82 -8.87
C LEU A 56 -17.59 -21.27 -8.78
N TYR A 57 -17.53 -21.85 -7.58
CA TYR A 57 -17.20 -23.25 -7.39
C TYR A 57 -18.18 -24.19 -8.09
N ARG A 58 -19.50 -24.00 -7.88
CA ARG A 58 -20.54 -24.79 -8.54
C ARG A 58 -20.50 -24.67 -10.05
N LEU A 59 -20.32 -23.44 -10.55
CA LEU A 59 -20.24 -23.17 -11.98
C LEU A 59 -19.01 -23.82 -12.61
N LYS A 60 -17.83 -23.72 -11.95
CA LYS A 60 -16.61 -24.40 -12.37
C LYS A 60 -16.81 -25.94 -12.43
N LYS A 61 -17.47 -26.52 -11.43
CA LYS A 61 -17.78 -27.98 -11.42
C LYS A 61 -18.69 -28.39 -12.56
N GLN A 62 -19.61 -27.54 -13.00
CA GLN A 62 -20.52 -27.81 -14.10
C GLN A 62 -19.90 -27.64 -15.48
N ILE A 63 -19.12 -26.57 -15.68
CA ILE A 63 -18.59 -26.16 -16.99
C ILE A 63 -17.15 -26.63 -17.19
N GLY A 64 -16.32 -26.59 -16.13
CA GLY A 64 -14.92 -27.00 -16.18
C GLY A 64 -13.95 -25.91 -16.67
N PHE A 65 -14.31 -24.63 -16.58
CA PHE A 65 -13.44 -23.51 -16.89
C PHE A 65 -12.37 -23.30 -15.80
N ARG A 66 -11.32 -22.54 -16.12
CA ARG A 66 -10.25 -22.22 -15.17
C ARG A 66 -10.58 -20.98 -14.35
N ILE A 67 -10.13 -20.96 -13.08
CA ILE A 67 -10.22 -19.79 -12.20
C ILE A 67 -8.83 -19.45 -11.70
N ASN A 68 -8.36 -18.23 -12.01
CA ASN A 68 -7.11 -17.70 -11.52
C ASN A 68 -7.39 -16.46 -10.66
N CYS A 69 -6.63 -16.31 -9.57
CA CYS A 69 -6.86 -15.26 -8.58
C CYS A 69 -5.57 -14.45 -8.36
N VAL A 70 -5.71 -13.19 -7.96
CA VAL A 70 -4.58 -12.36 -7.51
C VAL A 70 -4.66 -12.19 -5.99
N ALA A 71 -3.57 -12.51 -5.30
CA ALA A 71 -3.41 -12.28 -3.86
C ALA A 71 -2.46 -11.10 -3.63
N TYR A 72 -2.97 -10.02 -3.02
CA TYR A 72 -2.19 -8.83 -2.71
C TYR A 72 -1.38 -8.99 -1.42
N ASP A 73 -2.02 -9.42 -0.36
CA ASP A 73 -1.40 -9.75 0.93
C ASP A 73 -2.38 -10.53 1.80
N ILE A 74 -1.88 -11.01 2.93
CA ILE A 74 -2.68 -11.65 3.98
C ILE A 74 -2.48 -10.93 5.33
N ILE A 75 -2.15 -9.65 5.29
CA ILE A 75 -1.82 -8.85 6.47
C ILE A 75 -2.91 -8.89 7.54
N PRO A 76 -4.23 -8.83 7.23
CA PRO A 76 -5.27 -8.94 8.24
C PRO A 76 -5.23 -10.24 9.04
N VAL A 77 -4.74 -11.33 8.43
CA VAL A 77 -4.59 -12.63 9.12
C VAL A 77 -3.32 -12.65 9.98
N LEU A 78 -2.21 -12.11 9.44
CA LEU A 78 -0.91 -12.11 10.13
C LEU A 78 -0.88 -11.14 11.32
N PHE A 79 -1.54 -10.00 11.19
CA PHE A 79 -1.48 -8.90 12.14
C PHE A 79 -2.89 -8.37 12.47
N PRO A 80 -3.74 -9.18 13.11
CA PRO A 80 -5.14 -8.82 13.38
C PRO A 80 -5.28 -7.54 14.21
N HIS A 81 -4.29 -7.22 15.05
CA HIS A 81 -4.30 -6.03 15.88
C HIS A 81 -4.20 -4.70 15.10
N PHE A 82 -3.87 -4.73 13.81
CA PHE A 82 -3.92 -3.55 12.93
C PHE A 82 -5.32 -3.30 12.37
N TYR A 83 -6.21 -4.28 12.48
CA TYR A 83 -7.53 -4.25 11.84
C TYR A 83 -8.66 -4.27 12.88
N SER A 84 -9.88 -4.25 12.40
CA SER A 84 -11.06 -4.41 13.22
C SER A 84 -11.24 -5.88 13.64
N GLU A 85 -11.92 -6.09 14.75
CA GLU A 85 -12.20 -7.41 15.30
C GLU A 85 -12.86 -8.33 14.28
N GLY A 86 -12.39 -9.57 14.18
CA GLY A 86 -12.90 -10.58 13.24
C GLY A 86 -12.35 -10.48 11.82
N ALA A 87 -11.53 -9.47 11.48
CA ALA A 87 -10.94 -9.35 10.15
C ALA A 87 -10.04 -10.54 9.80
N ASP A 88 -9.28 -11.04 10.78
CA ASP A 88 -8.42 -12.22 10.64
C ASP A 88 -9.20 -13.47 10.24
N GLN A 89 -10.31 -13.74 10.92
CA GLN A 89 -11.18 -14.88 10.63
C GLN A 89 -11.86 -14.74 9.26
N PHE A 90 -12.33 -13.54 8.95
CA PHE A 90 -12.95 -13.24 7.68
C PHE A 90 -11.99 -13.49 6.51
N PHE A 91 -10.77 -12.95 6.58
CA PHE A 91 -9.78 -13.12 5.51
C PHE A 91 -9.19 -14.54 5.48
N ALA A 92 -9.00 -15.22 6.62
CA ALA A 92 -8.60 -16.62 6.63
C ALA A 92 -9.64 -17.50 5.91
N HIS A 93 -10.94 -17.27 6.18
CA HIS A 93 -12.02 -17.95 5.48
C HIS A 93 -12.05 -17.63 3.97
N TYR A 94 -11.86 -16.36 3.61
CA TYR A 94 -11.76 -15.95 2.21
C TYR A 94 -10.62 -16.67 1.48
N PHE A 95 -9.40 -16.68 2.02
CA PHE A 95 -8.25 -17.35 1.40
C PHE A 95 -8.41 -18.86 1.36
N SER A 96 -9.02 -19.47 2.38
CA SER A 96 -9.40 -20.88 2.36
C SER A 96 -10.32 -21.18 1.18
N ASN A 97 -11.40 -20.43 1.03
CA ASN A 97 -12.36 -20.62 -0.06
C ASN A 97 -11.73 -20.37 -1.45
N MET A 98 -10.88 -19.35 -1.55
CA MET A 98 -10.13 -19.08 -2.78
C MET A 98 -9.23 -20.26 -3.16
N ALA A 99 -8.57 -20.89 -2.19
CA ALA A 99 -7.71 -22.05 -2.43
C ALA A 99 -8.47 -23.26 -3.00
N TRP A 100 -9.74 -23.45 -2.63
CA TRP A 100 -10.59 -24.52 -3.15
C TRP A 100 -11.06 -24.31 -4.59
N ILE A 101 -11.12 -23.07 -5.06
CA ILE A 101 -11.61 -22.75 -6.40
C ILE A 101 -10.50 -22.44 -7.40
N ALA A 102 -9.37 -21.89 -6.94
CA ALA A 102 -8.30 -21.43 -7.81
C ALA A 102 -7.55 -22.59 -8.47
N ASP A 103 -7.27 -22.47 -9.76
CA ASP A 103 -6.30 -23.29 -10.47
C ASP A 103 -4.90 -22.69 -10.32
N HIS A 104 -4.80 -21.34 -10.26
CA HIS A 104 -3.56 -20.63 -10.08
C HIS A 104 -3.77 -19.35 -9.25
N ILE A 105 -2.81 -18.99 -8.41
CA ILE A 105 -2.81 -17.75 -7.63
C ILE A 105 -1.57 -16.92 -7.98
N PHE A 106 -1.80 -15.72 -8.50
CA PHE A 106 -0.75 -14.73 -8.71
C PHE A 106 -0.55 -13.93 -7.41
N CYS A 107 0.63 -14.01 -6.82
CA CYS A 107 1.01 -13.23 -5.66
C CYS A 107 1.82 -12.01 -6.09
N ILE A 108 1.61 -10.85 -5.46
CA ILE A 108 2.30 -9.62 -5.86
C ILE A 108 3.75 -9.53 -5.36
N SER A 109 4.17 -10.46 -4.49
CA SER A 109 5.53 -10.57 -3.97
C SER A 109 5.84 -12.01 -3.55
N GLU A 110 7.10 -12.32 -3.43
CA GLU A 110 7.57 -13.60 -2.88
C GLU A 110 7.19 -13.75 -1.40
N CYS A 111 7.20 -12.62 -0.67
CA CYS A 111 6.73 -12.56 0.71
C CYS A 111 5.26 -12.98 0.79
N THR A 112 4.37 -12.36 0.00
CA THR A 112 2.94 -12.74 -0.05
C THR A 112 2.76 -14.20 -0.43
N ARG A 113 3.54 -14.71 -1.40
CA ARG A 113 3.47 -16.12 -1.80
C ARG A 113 3.83 -17.08 -0.67
N LYS A 114 4.88 -16.78 0.09
CA LYS A 114 5.32 -17.58 1.24
C LYS A 114 4.29 -17.56 2.37
N ASP A 115 3.80 -16.37 2.69
CA ASP A 115 2.82 -16.17 3.76
C ASP A 115 1.51 -16.88 3.44
N LEU A 116 0.98 -16.70 2.22
CA LEU A 116 -0.25 -17.36 1.79
C LEU A 116 -0.09 -18.88 1.79
N LYS A 117 1.02 -19.39 1.24
CA LYS A 117 1.29 -20.83 1.24
C LYS A 117 1.30 -21.40 2.65
N LYS A 118 1.97 -20.71 3.58
CA LYS A 118 2.03 -21.11 4.99
C LYS A 118 0.63 -21.15 5.61
N LEU A 119 -0.16 -20.09 5.43
CA LEU A 119 -1.54 -20.02 5.90
C LEU A 119 -2.38 -21.18 5.38
N LEU A 120 -2.35 -21.46 4.07
CA LEU A 120 -3.15 -22.53 3.48
C LEU A 120 -2.77 -23.92 4.02
N VAL A 121 -1.49 -24.17 4.26
CA VAL A 121 -1.00 -25.40 4.90
C VAL A 121 -1.51 -25.49 6.34
N GLU A 122 -1.43 -24.41 7.12
CA GLU A 122 -1.92 -24.36 8.50
C GLU A 122 -3.44 -24.58 8.60
N LEU A 123 -4.19 -24.08 7.62
CA LEU A 123 -5.64 -24.28 7.52
C LEU A 123 -6.04 -25.67 6.98
N GLY A 124 -5.08 -26.48 6.54
CA GLY A 124 -5.35 -27.80 5.95
C GLY A 124 -6.12 -27.73 4.62
N THR A 125 -6.00 -26.63 3.88
CA THR A 125 -6.65 -26.43 2.58
C THR A 125 -5.75 -26.84 1.42
N PRO A 126 -6.28 -27.01 0.19
CA PRO A 126 -5.43 -27.14 -0.98
C PRO A 126 -4.44 -25.98 -1.11
N VAL A 127 -3.27 -26.26 -1.67
CA VAL A 127 -2.29 -25.24 -2.03
C VAL A 127 -2.22 -25.20 -3.55
N PRO A 128 -2.96 -24.29 -4.22
CA PRO A 128 -2.90 -24.13 -5.67
C PRO A 128 -1.50 -23.78 -6.15
N GLU A 129 -1.27 -23.90 -7.44
CA GLU A 129 -0.04 -23.36 -8.05
C GLU A 129 0.01 -21.86 -7.84
N MET A 130 1.21 -21.33 -7.49
CA MET A 130 1.42 -19.92 -7.20
C MET A 130 2.65 -19.39 -7.94
N SER A 131 2.49 -18.25 -8.59
CA SER A 131 3.60 -17.48 -9.16
C SER A 131 3.62 -16.06 -8.64
N VAL A 132 4.76 -15.40 -8.79
CA VAL A 132 4.92 -13.99 -8.40
C VAL A 132 4.82 -13.10 -9.61
N VAL A 133 4.05 -12.03 -9.47
CA VAL A 133 3.89 -10.99 -10.49
C VAL A 133 4.21 -9.63 -9.86
N ARG A 134 5.27 -8.98 -10.37
CA ARG A 134 5.65 -7.65 -9.92
C ARG A 134 4.59 -6.63 -10.35
N LEU A 135 4.18 -5.76 -9.42
CA LEU A 135 3.27 -4.65 -9.74
C LEU A 135 4.00 -3.54 -10.50
N GLY A 136 3.23 -2.83 -11.32
CA GLY A 136 3.69 -1.61 -11.98
C GLY A 136 3.98 -0.50 -10.97
N ASP A 137 5.03 0.27 -11.23
CA ASP A 137 5.44 1.43 -10.45
C ASP A 137 5.58 2.70 -11.29
N VAL A 138 5.35 2.58 -12.59
CA VAL A 138 5.25 3.75 -13.48
C VAL A 138 3.91 4.43 -13.24
N LEU A 139 3.97 5.70 -12.84
CA LEU A 139 2.78 6.51 -12.68
C LEU A 139 2.17 6.89 -14.02
N PRO A 140 0.85 7.02 -14.11
CA PRO A 140 0.19 7.43 -15.34
C PRO A 140 0.67 8.82 -15.77
N GLU A 141 0.67 9.05 -17.07
CA GLU A 141 0.99 10.36 -17.63
C GLU A 141 -0.02 11.41 -17.13
N ILE A 142 0.49 12.42 -16.45
CA ILE A 142 -0.34 13.46 -15.84
C ILE A 142 -0.67 14.51 -16.89
N ARG A 143 -1.91 14.54 -17.34
CA ARG A 143 -2.38 15.51 -18.35
C ARG A 143 -2.77 16.86 -17.75
N ASP A 144 -3.24 16.86 -16.51
CA ASP A 144 -3.61 18.09 -15.80
C ASP A 144 -2.43 18.53 -14.91
N GLN A 145 -1.92 19.74 -15.17
CA GLN A 145 -0.84 20.36 -14.39
C GLN A 145 -1.36 21.36 -13.34
N HIS A 146 -2.65 21.29 -13.03
CA HIS A 146 -3.20 22.15 -11.99
C HIS A 146 -2.84 21.60 -10.61
N HIS A 147 -2.10 22.41 -9.84
CA HIS A 147 -1.69 22.07 -8.48
C HIS A 147 -2.40 22.95 -7.47
N SER A 148 -2.76 22.36 -6.34
CA SER A 148 -3.33 23.09 -5.20
C SER A 148 -2.32 24.10 -4.62
N GLU A 149 -2.79 25.23 -4.11
CA GLU A 149 -1.90 26.25 -3.51
C GLU A 149 -1.13 25.71 -2.31
N GLN A 150 -1.73 24.80 -1.55
CA GLN A 150 -1.06 24.18 -0.40
C GLN A 150 0.14 23.33 -0.84
N VAL A 151 -0.01 22.55 -1.92
CA VAL A 151 1.08 21.74 -2.47
C VAL A 151 2.15 22.60 -3.09
N LYS A 152 1.79 23.66 -3.84
CA LYS A 152 2.76 24.63 -4.37
C LYS A 152 3.59 25.28 -3.27
N GLN A 153 2.97 25.61 -2.14
CA GLN A 153 3.67 26.19 -1.01
C GLN A 153 4.68 25.22 -0.39
N VAL A 154 4.27 23.96 -0.16
CA VAL A 154 5.15 22.90 0.35
C VAL A 154 6.31 22.65 -0.62
N ALA A 155 6.05 22.59 -1.92
CA ALA A 155 7.06 22.32 -2.94
C ALA A 155 8.14 23.40 -3.10
N LYS A 156 7.93 24.61 -2.54
CA LYS A 156 8.95 25.68 -2.51
C LYS A 156 9.98 25.51 -1.39
N GLU A 157 9.69 24.67 -0.42
CA GLU A 157 10.54 24.45 0.75
C GLU A 157 11.25 23.10 0.67
N ARG A 158 12.27 22.90 1.49
CA ARG A 158 12.93 21.61 1.63
C ARG A 158 12.09 20.69 2.51
N PHE A 159 11.65 19.54 1.97
CA PHE A 159 10.83 18.60 2.71
C PHE A 159 11.18 17.15 2.44
N ILE A 160 10.77 16.28 3.36
CA ILE A 160 10.82 14.81 3.29
C ILE A 160 9.38 14.33 3.13
N LEU A 161 9.15 13.34 2.27
CA LEU A 161 7.81 12.90 1.91
C LEU A 161 7.52 11.49 2.42
N MET A 162 6.33 11.29 2.99
CA MET A 162 5.74 9.99 3.25
C MET A 162 4.34 9.93 2.63
N VAL A 163 4.15 8.96 1.74
CA VAL A 163 2.86 8.75 1.05
C VAL A 163 2.22 7.46 1.53
N SER A 164 1.11 7.54 2.22
CA SER A 164 0.29 6.39 2.61
C SER A 164 -0.97 6.84 3.33
N THR A 165 -2.00 6.00 3.41
CA THR A 165 -3.06 6.16 4.43
C THR A 165 -2.41 6.27 5.80
N ILE A 166 -2.87 7.22 6.61
CA ILE A 166 -2.38 7.40 7.98
C ILE A 166 -3.05 6.33 8.83
N GLU A 167 -2.34 5.26 9.13
CA GLU A 167 -2.82 4.12 9.91
C GLU A 167 -1.68 3.52 10.76
N ILE A 168 -2.01 2.72 11.76
CA ILE A 168 -1.04 2.16 12.71
C ILE A 168 0.07 1.41 11.98
N ARG A 169 -0.26 0.56 11.01
CA ARG A 169 0.67 -0.27 10.26
C ARG A 169 1.72 0.54 9.48
N LYS A 170 1.35 1.72 8.99
CA LYS A 170 2.25 2.62 8.26
C LYS A 170 3.23 3.37 9.17
N ASN A 171 3.00 3.33 10.49
CA ASN A 171 3.95 3.75 11.52
C ASN A 171 4.42 5.21 11.45
N HIS A 172 3.51 6.14 11.13
CA HIS A 172 3.79 7.58 11.16
C HIS A 172 4.30 8.05 12.53
N HIS A 173 3.92 7.33 13.59
CA HIS A 173 4.33 7.61 14.96
C HIS A 173 5.86 7.61 15.16
N ILE A 174 6.59 6.70 14.48
CA ILE A 174 8.04 6.65 14.67
C ILE A 174 8.73 7.89 14.09
N LEU A 175 8.21 8.38 12.96
CA LEU A 175 8.75 9.61 12.34
C LEU A 175 8.45 10.83 13.20
N TYR A 176 7.25 10.93 13.75
CA TYR A 176 6.93 11.97 14.73
C TYR A 176 7.89 11.93 15.93
N LYS A 177 8.11 10.75 16.53
CA LYS A 177 9.04 10.58 17.65
C LYS A 177 10.49 10.95 17.27
N ALA A 178 10.92 10.55 16.06
CA ALA A 178 12.24 10.91 15.55
C ALA A 178 12.40 12.42 15.40
N TYR A 179 11.39 13.13 14.88
CA TYR A 179 11.39 14.58 14.77
C TYR A 179 11.41 15.27 16.13
N VAL A 180 10.56 14.85 17.06
CA VAL A 180 10.56 15.37 18.44
C VAL A 180 11.95 15.23 19.06
N ARG A 181 12.56 14.05 18.96
CA ARG A 181 13.91 13.79 19.47
C ARG A 181 14.96 14.75 18.89
N LEU A 182 14.95 14.93 17.57
CA LEU A 182 15.92 15.82 16.90
C LEU A 182 15.73 17.28 17.32
N LEU A 183 14.50 17.75 17.44
CA LEU A 183 14.18 19.10 17.86
C LEU A 183 14.58 19.35 19.33
N GLU A 184 14.35 18.37 20.22
CA GLU A 184 14.79 18.44 21.61
C GLU A 184 16.32 18.42 21.76
N GLN A 185 17.04 17.83 20.82
CA GLN A 185 18.50 17.89 20.70
C GLN A 185 19.03 19.19 20.11
N GLY A 186 18.15 20.15 19.78
CA GLY A 186 18.52 21.46 19.23
C GLY A 186 18.71 21.49 17.71
N TYR A 187 18.32 20.40 16.99
CA TYR A 187 18.35 20.40 15.53
C TYR A 187 17.15 21.16 14.97
N THR A 188 17.36 22.43 14.61
CA THR A 188 16.32 23.31 14.07
C THR A 188 16.28 23.34 12.54
N ASP A 189 17.40 23.02 11.86
CA ASP A 189 17.48 22.92 10.39
C ASP A 189 17.04 21.57 9.86
N LEU A 190 15.86 21.13 10.26
CA LEU A 190 15.22 19.93 9.72
C LEU A 190 14.31 20.30 8.55
N PRO A 191 14.30 19.52 7.45
CA PRO A 191 13.29 19.62 6.42
C PRO A 191 11.89 19.46 7.01
N THR A 192 10.88 20.01 6.36
CA THR A 192 9.49 19.73 6.73
C THR A 192 9.16 18.26 6.43
N LEU A 193 8.56 17.54 7.37
CA LEU A 193 8.05 16.19 7.16
C LEU A 193 6.61 16.28 6.65
N VAL A 194 6.39 15.81 5.44
CA VAL A 194 5.09 15.89 4.78
C VAL A 194 4.46 14.50 4.72
N PHE A 195 3.33 14.35 5.38
CA PHE A 195 2.49 13.15 5.28
C PHE A 195 1.39 13.38 4.24
N VAL A 196 1.36 12.58 3.22
CA VAL A 196 0.33 12.59 2.17
C VAL A 196 -0.56 11.38 2.32
N GLY A 197 -1.83 11.60 2.66
CA GLY A 197 -2.83 10.55 2.74
C GLY A 197 -3.99 10.88 3.66
N MET A 198 -5.06 10.13 3.50
CA MET A 198 -6.24 10.27 4.36
C MET A 198 -5.98 9.61 5.71
N PRO A 199 -6.49 10.18 6.81
CA PRO A 199 -6.58 9.48 8.09
C PRO A 199 -7.40 8.19 7.90
N GLY A 200 -6.81 7.06 8.28
CA GLY A 200 -7.47 5.77 8.33
C GLY A 200 -8.12 5.53 9.70
N TRP A 201 -8.21 4.28 10.08
CA TRP A 201 -8.83 3.90 11.35
C TRP A 201 -7.85 3.95 12.52
N ARG A 202 -8.39 4.26 13.73
CA ARG A 202 -7.66 4.23 15.01
C ARG A 202 -6.43 5.16 15.06
N VAL A 203 -6.52 6.34 14.44
CA VAL A 203 -5.43 7.32 14.41
C VAL A 203 -5.81 8.69 14.98
N ASP A 204 -6.99 8.81 15.58
CA ASP A 204 -7.49 10.09 16.11
C ASP A 204 -6.56 10.70 17.15
N ASP A 205 -6.05 9.90 18.11
CA ASP A 205 -5.11 10.33 19.13
C ASP A 205 -3.78 10.82 18.51
N PHE A 206 -3.30 10.13 17.49
CA PHE A 206 -2.11 10.56 16.77
C PHE A 206 -2.34 11.88 16.03
N MET A 207 -3.45 11.99 15.31
CA MET A 207 -3.83 13.21 14.60
C MET A 207 -4.06 14.40 15.56
N PHE A 208 -4.60 14.14 16.75
CA PHE A 208 -4.71 15.12 17.79
C PHE A 208 -3.32 15.53 18.30
N THR A 209 -2.45 14.57 18.60
CA THR A 209 -1.10 14.80 19.12
C THR A 209 -0.29 15.71 18.20
N ILE A 210 -0.19 15.38 16.89
CA ILE A 210 0.61 16.23 15.97
C ILE A 210 0.05 17.63 15.78
N ARG A 211 -1.28 17.81 15.94
CA ARG A 211 -1.89 19.16 15.87
C ARG A 211 -1.63 20.01 17.11
N GLN A 212 -1.50 19.39 18.28
CA GLN A 212 -1.36 20.09 19.56
C GLN A 212 0.11 20.28 19.99
N ASP A 213 1.01 19.42 19.52
CA ASP A 213 2.42 19.48 19.91
C ASP A 213 3.14 20.65 19.20
N LYS A 214 3.36 21.72 19.96
CA LYS A 214 4.02 22.93 19.47
C LYS A 214 5.46 22.72 18.99
N ARG A 215 6.13 21.64 19.43
CA ARG A 215 7.50 21.31 19.01
C ARG A 215 7.56 21.00 17.52
N VAL A 216 6.52 20.38 16.97
CA VAL A 216 6.45 19.91 15.58
C VAL A 216 5.50 20.71 14.70
N SER A 217 4.78 21.72 15.22
CA SER A 217 3.72 22.45 14.51
C SER A 217 4.16 23.07 13.17
N ASN A 218 5.44 23.45 13.05
CA ASN A 218 6.03 24.02 11.83
C ASN A 218 6.94 23.02 11.09
N LYS A 219 6.96 21.75 11.51
CA LYS A 219 7.87 20.73 10.98
C LYS A 219 7.15 19.49 10.46
N ILE A 220 5.87 19.31 10.82
CA ILE A 220 5.04 18.20 10.29
C ILE A 220 3.80 18.79 9.63
N VAL A 221 3.60 18.46 8.36
CA VAL A 221 2.45 18.87 7.56
C VAL A 221 1.71 17.63 7.08
N VAL A 222 0.39 17.66 7.18
CA VAL A 222 -0.48 16.58 6.69
C VAL A 222 -1.31 17.12 5.51
N LEU A 223 -1.16 16.49 4.36
CA LEU A 223 -1.89 16.80 3.12
C LEU A 223 -2.89 15.68 2.83
N ASN A 224 -4.17 16.04 2.85
CA ASN A 224 -5.26 15.14 2.50
C ASN A 224 -5.83 15.49 1.13
N ARG A 225 -6.34 14.49 0.40
CA ARG A 225 -7.03 14.69 -0.89
C ARG A 225 -6.15 15.36 -1.95
N VAL A 226 -4.88 15.02 -2.01
CA VAL A 226 -3.99 15.43 -3.10
C VAL A 226 -4.39 14.70 -4.39
N THR A 227 -4.33 15.44 -5.52
CA THR A 227 -4.51 14.86 -6.85
C THR A 227 -3.27 14.10 -7.31
N ASP A 228 -3.36 13.29 -8.36
CA ASP A 228 -2.19 12.62 -8.94
C ASP A 228 -1.15 13.63 -9.43
N ALA A 229 -1.59 14.79 -9.96
CA ALA A 229 -0.71 15.89 -10.33
C ALA A 229 0.03 16.48 -9.13
N ASP A 230 -0.68 16.73 -8.04
CA ASP A 230 -0.10 17.18 -6.77
C ASP A 230 0.92 16.18 -6.23
N LEU A 231 0.57 14.89 -6.26
CA LEU A 231 1.44 13.82 -5.77
C LEU A 231 2.74 13.72 -6.58
N ALA A 232 2.64 13.84 -7.92
CA ALA A 232 3.80 13.87 -8.79
C ALA A 232 4.73 15.04 -8.48
N LEU A 233 4.17 16.25 -8.31
CA LEU A 233 4.95 17.44 -7.94
C LEU A 233 5.66 17.23 -6.59
N LEU A 234 4.97 16.63 -5.60
CA LEU A 234 5.57 16.33 -4.30
C LEU A 234 6.71 15.32 -4.41
N TYR A 235 6.54 14.23 -5.17
CA TYR A 235 7.64 13.29 -5.41
C TYR A 235 8.82 13.97 -6.12
N GLN A 236 8.56 14.76 -7.16
CA GLN A 236 9.62 15.46 -7.91
C GLN A 236 10.39 16.48 -7.06
N SER A 237 9.71 17.14 -6.10
CA SER A 237 10.27 18.24 -5.32
C SER A 237 10.86 17.81 -3.98
N CYS A 238 10.46 16.67 -3.40
CA CYS A 238 10.97 16.23 -2.10
C CYS A 238 12.49 15.96 -2.16
N ALA A 239 13.16 16.14 -1.02
CA ALA A 239 14.57 15.77 -0.89
C ALA A 239 14.76 14.25 -0.97
N PHE A 240 13.99 13.53 -0.21
CA PHE A 240 13.91 12.06 -0.20
C PHE A 240 12.59 11.63 0.43
N THR A 241 12.31 10.34 0.39
CA THR A 241 11.11 9.78 1.00
C THR A 241 11.42 8.90 2.20
N VAL A 242 10.42 8.69 3.06
CA VAL A 242 10.52 7.82 4.24
C VAL A 242 9.33 6.87 4.29
N TYR A 243 9.56 5.59 4.64
CA TYR A 243 8.49 4.60 4.67
C TYR A 243 8.70 3.55 5.78
N PRO A 244 8.34 3.87 7.03
CA PRO A 244 8.63 3.04 8.21
C PRO A 244 7.60 1.93 8.45
N SER A 245 6.92 1.45 7.42
CA SER A 245 5.81 0.50 7.57
C SER A 245 6.21 -0.75 8.35
N LEU A 246 5.30 -1.23 9.20
CA LEU A 246 5.50 -2.42 10.01
C LEU A 246 5.40 -3.71 9.20
N TYR A 247 4.63 -3.70 8.11
CA TYR A 247 4.52 -4.82 7.15
C TYR A 247 3.84 -4.39 5.85
N GLU A 248 4.29 -4.94 4.70
CA GLU A 248 3.69 -4.66 3.39
C GLU A 248 3.59 -5.91 2.52
N GLY A 249 2.53 -5.97 1.71
CA GLY A 249 2.40 -6.94 0.63
C GLY A 249 3.27 -6.60 -0.60
N TRP A 250 3.51 -5.30 -0.85
CA TRP A 250 4.46 -4.79 -1.86
C TRP A 250 5.15 -3.51 -1.37
N GLY A 251 4.45 -2.40 -1.25
CA GLY A 251 5.01 -1.09 -0.89
C GLY A 251 5.11 -0.16 -2.10
N LEU A 252 4.00 0.04 -2.82
CA LEU A 252 3.94 0.95 -3.98
C LEU A 252 4.60 2.31 -3.75
N PRO A 253 4.41 3.02 -2.60
CA PRO A 253 5.07 4.32 -2.39
C PRO A 253 6.60 4.26 -2.38
N VAL A 254 7.20 3.13 -2.00
CA VAL A 254 8.66 2.94 -2.10
C VAL A 254 9.07 2.79 -3.57
N ALA A 255 8.34 1.96 -4.32
CA ALA A 255 8.59 1.76 -5.75
C ALA A 255 8.38 3.05 -6.56
N GLU A 256 7.29 3.79 -6.27
CA GLU A 256 7.01 5.11 -6.85
C GLU A 256 8.12 6.11 -6.56
N SER A 257 8.61 6.16 -5.31
CA SER A 257 9.74 7.02 -4.94
C SER A 257 10.96 6.77 -5.83
N LEU A 258 11.33 5.52 -6.00
CA LEU A 258 12.46 5.13 -6.85
C LEU A 258 12.19 5.43 -8.34
N ALA A 259 10.96 5.28 -8.80
CA ALA A 259 10.55 5.62 -10.17
C ALA A 259 10.69 7.14 -10.44
N TYR A 260 10.49 8.00 -9.41
CA TYR A 260 10.80 9.42 -9.48
C TYR A 260 12.29 9.75 -9.26
N GLY A 261 13.15 8.74 -9.18
CA GLY A 261 14.58 8.92 -8.90
C GLY A 261 14.87 9.40 -7.48
N LYS A 262 13.94 9.21 -6.53
CA LYS A 262 14.11 9.62 -5.14
C LYS A 262 14.57 8.49 -4.27
N PHE A 263 15.53 8.78 -3.40
CA PHE A 263 15.97 7.86 -2.35
C PHE A 263 14.88 7.65 -1.30
N CYS A 264 14.77 6.44 -0.76
CA CYS A 264 13.82 6.10 0.29
C CYS A 264 14.54 5.49 1.51
N LEU A 265 14.34 6.09 2.69
CA LEU A 265 14.61 5.44 3.96
C LEU A 265 13.38 4.58 4.31
N THR A 266 13.58 3.30 4.56
CA THR A 266 12.45 2.40 4.74
C THR A 266 12.73 1.32 5.79
N SER A 267 11.69 0.64 6.25
CA SER A 267 11.83 -0.58 7.05
C SER A 267 12.21 -1.78 6.17
N ASN A 268 12.78 -2.82 6.77
CA ASN A 268 13.13 -4.08 6.10
C ASN A 268 12.05 -5.16 6.28
N THR A 269 10.79 -4.77 6.31
CA THR A 269 9.66 -5.65 6.67
C THR A 269 8.85 -6.10 5.46
N GLY A 270 8.29 -7.31 5.54
CA GLY A 270 7.46 -7.85 4.48
C GLY A 270 8.18 -7.92 3.14
N SER A 271 7.52 -7.44 2.10
CA SER A 271 8.02 -7.44 0.72
C SER A 271 8.92 -6.25 0.35
N ILE A 272 9.08 -5.26 1.22
CA ILE A 272 9.83 -4.03 0.89
C ILE A 272 11.24 -4.32 0.32
N PRO A 273 12.02 -5.28 0.85
CA PRO A 273 13.32 -5.63 0.27
C PRO A 273 13.28 -6.15 -1.16
N GLU A 274 12.15 -6.70 -1.60
CA GLU A 274 11.99 -7.22 -2.96
C GLU A 274 11.88 -6.12 -4.02
N ILE A 275 11.58 -4.87 -3.62
CA ILE A 275 11.41 -3.76 -4.53
C ILE A 275 12.72 -3.39 -5.22
N ALA A 276 13.80 -3.20 -4.45
CA ALA A 276 15.04 -2.68 -4.97
C ALA A 276 16.30 -3.09 -4.18
N GLY A 277 16.21 -4.04 -3.25
CA GLY A 277 17.37 -4.60 -2.54
C GLY A 277 18.27 -3.52 -1.92
N ASP A 278 19.55 -3.49 -2.28
CA ASP A 278 20.60 -2.61 -1.75
C ASP A 278 20.48 -1.12 -2.15
N LEU A 279 19.59 -0.78 -3.08
CA LEU A 279 19.32 0.63 -3.42
C LEU A 279 18.60 1.38 -2.28
N LEU A 280 17.91 0.64 -1.41
CA LEU A 280 17.21 1.18 -0.25
C LEU A 280 18.12 1.24 0.97
N HIS A 281 17.77 2.08 1.93
CA HIS A 281 18.40 2.09 3.25
C HIS A 281 17.36 1.64 4.28
N TYR A 282 17.67 0.54 4.96
CA TYR A 282 16.76 -0.12 5.88
C TYR A 282 17.04 0.27 7.33
N ILE A 283 15.95 0.54 8.06
CA ILE A 283 15.97 0.86 9.48
C ILE A 283 14.91 0.00 10.16
N ASP A 284 15.21 -0.51 11.35
CA ASP A 284 14.22 -1.23 12.14
C ASP A 284 13.00 -0.30 12.40
N PRO A 285 11.76 -0.75 12.11
CA PRO A 285 10.58 0.08 12.27
C PRO A 285 10.27 0.47 13.72
N TRP A 286 10.99 -0.07 14.70
CA TRP A 286 10.87 0.27 16.12
C TRP A 286 12.04 1.11 16.65
N ASP A 287 13.10 1.32 15.87
CA ASP A 287 14.28 2.08 16.27
C ASP A 287 14.12 3.58 16.02
N VAL A 288 13.52 4.30 16.97
CA VAL A 288 13.37 5.77 16.93
C VAL A 288 14.70 6.49 16.77
N VAL A 289 15.77 5.96 17.39
CA VAL A 289 17.11 6.57 17.33
C VAL A 289 17.70 6.42 15.93
N GLY A 290 17.63 5.22 15.38
CA GLY A 290 18.07 4.93 14.01
C GLY A 290 17.34 5.79 12.98
N TRP A 291 16.03 5.95 13.10
CA TRP A 291 15.25 6.84 12.23
C TRP A 291 15.71 8.30 12.36
N ALA A 292 15.86 8.81 13.59
CA ALA A 292 16.33 10.17 13.83
C ALA A 292 17.71 10.42 13.22
N GLU A 293 18.69 9.56 13.50
CA GLU A 293 20.07 9.72 13.03
C GLU A 293 20.17 9.63 11.49
N ASN A 294 19.41 8.74 10.84
CA ASN A 294 19.44 8.64 9.40
C ASN A 294 18.69 9.78 8.70
N ILE A 295 17.56 10.24 9.25
CA ILE A 295 16.89 11.46 8.78
C ILE A 295 17.85 12.65 8.86
N LYS A 296 18.51 12.84 10.02
CA LYS A 296 19.50 13.88 10.21
C LYS A 296 20.65 13.77 9.20
N LYS A 297 21.22 12.58 9.05
CA LYS A 297 22.33 12.30 8.11
C LYS A 297 21.97 12.77 6.70
N TYR A 298 20.90 12.26 6.10
CA TYR A 298 20.54 12.59 4.72
C TYR A 298 19.91 13.98 4.56
N ALA A 299 19.43 14.59 5.64
CA ALA A 299 19.04 15.98 5.63
C ALA A 299 20.24 16.94 5.64
N ALA A 300 21.36 16.58 6.27
CA ALA A 300 22.55 17.42 6.38
C ALA A 300 23.61 17.13 5.30
N ASP A 301 23.78 15.87 4.90
CA ASP A 301 24.79 15.43 3.95
C ASP A 301 24.22 15.36 2.53
N THR A 302 24.30 16.50 1.82
CA THR A 302 23.84 16.61 0.45
C THR A 302 24.61 15.66 -0.49
N GLN A 303 25.92 15.46 -0.26
CA GLN A 303 26.76 14.60 -1.11
C GLN A 303 26.35 13.12 -0.98
N ALA A 304 26.10 12.64 0.24
CA ALA A 304 25.62 11.29 0.46
C ALA A 304 24.23 11.04 -0.17
N LEU A 305 23.35 12.06 -0.11
CA LEU A 305 22.05 11.99 -0.77
C LEU A 305 22.17 11.96 -2.29
N GLU A 306 22.97 12.87 -2.88
CA GLU A 306 23.21 12.92 -4.33
C GLU A 306 23.78 11.61 -4.88
N HIS A 307 24.72 10.99 -4.15
CA HIS A 307 25.26 9.69 -4.51
C HIS A 307 24.14 8.63 -4.60
N LYS A 308 23.22 8.61 -3.61
CA LYS A 308 22.06 7.71 -3.62
C LYS A 308 21.12 7.97 -4.79
N LEU A 309 20.83 9.24 -5.10
CA LEU A 309 19.99 9.60 -6.24
C LEU A 309 20.59 9.14 -7.58
N GLN A 310 21.91 9.32 -7.76
CA GLN A 310 22.64 8.87 -8.94
C GLN A 310 22.61 7.33 -9.07
N GLU A 311 22.85 6.62 -7.96
CA GLU A 311 22.81 5.16 -7.93
C GLU A 311 21.41 4.62 -8.34
N ILE A 312 20.34 5.23 -7.84
CA ILE A 312 18.96 4.90 -8.20
C ILE A 312 18.70 5.16 -9.69
N GLY A 313 19.08 6.34 -10.19
CA GLY A 313 18.90 6.70 -11.60
C GLY A 313 19.62 5.76 -12.58
N GLN A 314 20.72 5.14 -12.16
CA GLN A 314 21.48 4.19 -12.98
C GLN A 314 20.98 2.74 -12.87
N ARG A 315 20.50 2.33 -11.71
CA ARG A 315 20.26 0.91 -11.39
C ARG A 315 18.80 0.53 -11.27
N TYR A 316 17.92 1.45 -10.85
CA TYR A 316 16.50 1.14 -10.71
C TYR A 316 15.82 1.04 -12.06
N LYS A 317 15.08 -0.06 -12.27
CA LYS A 317 14.28 -0.28 -13.46
C LYS A 317 12.81 -0.32 -13.08
N THR A 318 12.06 0.60 -13.61
CA THR A 318 10.60 0.64 -13.43
C THR A 318 9.93 -0.53 -14.14
N THR A 319 8.79 -0.93 -13.62
CA THR A 319 7.89 -1.90 -14.26
C THR A 319 6.62 -1.17 -14.68
N SER A 320 6.22 -1.29 -15.92
CA SER A 320 4.96 -0.74 -16.38
C SER A 320 3.79 -1.63 -15.97
N TRP A 321 2.60 -1.04 -15.80
CA TRP A 321 1.38 -1.81 -15.59
C TRP A 321 1.03 -2.72 -16.77
N HIS A 322 1.51 -2.37 -17.98
CA HIS A 322 1.39 -3.23 -19.16
C HIS A 322 2.24 -4.50 -19.02
N GLU A 323 3.46 -4.39 -18.51
CA GLU A 323 4.32 -5.55 -18.22
C GLU A 323 3.70 -6.44 -17.16
N THR A 324 3.15 -5.87 -16.08
CA THR A 324 2.40 -6.61 -15.05
C THR A 324 1.25 -7.40 -15.68
N ALA A 325 0.38 -6.72 -16.44
CA ALA A 325 -0.75 -7.36 -17.12
C ALA A 325 -0.29 -8.44 -18.12
N SER A 326 0.73 -8.16 -18.92
CA SER A 326 1.30 -9.12 -19.87
C SER A 326 1.91 -10.34 -19.20
N SER A 327 2.52 -10.17 -18.03
CA SER A 327 3.06 -11.28 -17.23
C SER A 327 1.95 -12.22 -16.74
N ILE A 328 0.82 -11.66 -16.31
CA ILE A 328 -0.37 -12.45 -15.93
C ILE A 328 -0.95 -13.16 -17.15
N LEU A 329 -1.22 -12.42 -18.24
CA LEU A 329 -1.87 -12.97 -19.43
C LEU A 329 -1.09 -14.12 -20.10
N LYS A 330 0.24 -14.10 -20.03
CA LYS A 330 1.10 -15.18 -20.56
C LYS A 330 0.98 -16.50 -19.77
N GLN A 331 0.42 -16.46 -18.57
CA GLN A 331 0.27 -17.60 -17.68
C GLN A 331 -1.20 -18.08 -17.56
N LEU A 332 -2.14 -17.42 -18.24
CA LEU A 332 -3.54 -17.86 -18.34
C LEU A 332 -3.70 -18.98 -19.35
#